data_a932fece1566aec00d549a13b59adfea
#
_entry.id   a932fece1566aec00d549a13b59adfea
#
_cell.length_a   1.000
_cell.length_b   1.000
_cell.length_c   1.000
_cell.angle_alpha   90.00
_cell.angle_beta   90.00
_cell.angle_gamma   90.00
#
_symmetry.space_group_name_H-M   'P 1'
#
loop_
_entity.id
_entity.type
_entity.pdbx_description
1 polymer ?
#
loop_
_entity_poly.entity_id
_entity_poly.type
_entity_poly.pdbx_seq_one_letter_code
_entity_poly.pdbx_strand_id
1 'polypeptide(L)'
;DILGNVALLIGLQLASQPADSDHRFGHWKIEDLSSLVTSFIMFVVGFQVLIQTVQKIFLREETVVDPLGAAVGILSAIVMCAVYFYNKGLAKKLKSSALIAAAKDNLSDAVTSIGTSIAIVAASFNLTIIDYITAIIITFFILKTAYDIFMEATFSLSDGFDERNLKAYEKAILNIPKVTKVKKQRGRSYGSNIYLDIVVEMNPDLSVYESHAITEQIEEILSKRFSVYDTDVHVEPAAIPEDEIYGNVLRKLIRNEKIILSKIPGYENLLAPDFFLIDENGHRQNRED
;
A
#
# COMPACT_ATOMS: atom_id res chain seq x y z
N ASP A 1 9.88 25.90 2.51
CA ASP A 1 8.50 25.57 2.11
C ASP A 1 8.31 25.57 0.59
N ILE A 2 8.75 26.63 -0.16
CA ILE A 2 8.60 26.71 -1.62
C ILE A 2 9.29 25.53 -2.30
N LEU A 3 10.52 25.16 -1.90
CA LEU A 3 11.28 24.05 -2.49
C LEU A 3 10.57 22.70 -2.27
N GLY A 4 10.05 22.48 -1.06
CA GLY A 4 9.29 21.26 -0.74
C GLY A 4 8.01 21.14 -1.58
N ASN A 5 7.25 22.23 -1.68
CA ASN A 5 6.03 22.29 -2.47
C ASN A 5 6.29 22.12 -3.98
N VAL A 6 7.37 22.69 -4.51
CA VAL A 6 7.78 22.51 -5.92
C VAL A 6 8.19 21.06 -6.17
N ALA A 7 9.00 20.46 -5.29
CA ALA A 7 9.40 19.05 -5.40
C ALA A 7 8.17 18.13 -5.38
N LEU A 8 7.21 18.41 -4.51
CA LEU A 8 5.96 17.68 -4.43
C LEU A 8 5.13 17.79 -5.71
N LEU A 9 4.96 19.00 -6.26
CA LEU A 9 4.19 19.19 -7.51
C LEU A 9 4.84 18.48 -8.69
N ILE A 10 6.16 18.57 -8.83
CA ILE A 10 6.91 17.86 -9.87
C ILE A 10 6.73 16.36 -9.68
N GLY A 11 6.86 15.87 -8.45
CA GLY A 11 6.71 14.46 -8.14
C GLY A 11 5.32 13.93 -8.45
N LEU A 12 4.26 14.62 -8.08
CA LEU A 12 2.89 14.25 -8.41
C LEU A 12 2.63 14.25 -9.92
N GLN A 13 3.19 15.23 -10.64
CA GLN A 13 3.08 15.29 -12.11
C GLN A 13 3.80 14.11 -12.77
N LEU A 14 5.00 13.76 -12.31
CA LEU A 14 5.74 12.62 -12.83
C LEU A 14 5.07 11.29 -12.44
N ALA A 15 4.58 11.17 -11.23
CA ALA A 15 3.86 9.98 -10.75
C ALA A 15 2.57 9.71 -11.54
N SER A 16 1.94 10.74 -12.09
CA SER A 16 0.72 10.61 -12.90
C SER A 16 0.96 10.11 -14.33
N GLN A 17 2.21 9.93 -14.76
CA GLN A 17 2.52 9.43 -16.08
C GLN A 17 2.15 7.94 -16.20
N PRO A 18 1.57 7.54 -17.34
CA PRO A 18 1.21 6.14 -17.57
C PRO A 18 2.45 5.23 -17.65
N ALA A 19 2.21 3.94 -17.59
CA ALA A 19 3.25 2.94 -17.83
C ALA A 19 3.87 3.09 -19.22
N ASP A 20 5.19 2.90 -19.31
CA ASP A 20 5.97 2.93 -20.54
C ASP A 20 6.85 1.67 -20.69
N SER A 21 7.75 1.63 -21.67
CA SER A 21 8.65 0.48 -21.90
C SER A 21 9.58 0.19 -20.73
N ASP A 22 10.02 1.22 -20.02
CA ASP A 22 11.00 1.13 -18.95
C ASP A 22 10.33 0.98 -17.57
N HIS A 23 9.12 1.52 -17.42
CA HIS A 23 8.33 1.49 -16.19
C HIS A 23 6.96 0.83 -16.42
N ARG A 24 6.95 -0.49 -16.55
CA ARG A 24 5.74 -1.27 -16.88
C ARG A 24 4.65 -1.21 -15.82
N PHE A 25 4.99 -0.93 -14.57
CA PHE A 25 4.03 -0.69 -13.48
C PHE A 25 3.61 0.77 -13.33
N GLY A 26 4.05 1.66 -14.26
CA GLY A 26 3.84 3.10 -14.15
C GLY A 26 4.85 3.79 -13.25
N HIS A 27 4.68 5.12 -13.10
CA HIS A 27 5.62 5.99 -12.37
C HIS A 27 5.20 6.29 -10.92
N TRP A 28 4.25 5.58 -10.38
CA TRP A 28 3.53 5.86 -9.12
C TRP A 28 4.45 5.91 -7.89
N LYS A 29 5.55 5.14 -7.85
CA LYS A 29 6.55 5.20 -6.75
C LYS A 29 7.27 6.55 -6.67
N ILE A 30 7.21 7.39 -7.71
CA ILE A 30 7.75 8.76 -7.68
C ILE A 30 7.02 9.61 -6.63
N GLU A 31 5.77 9.29 -6.31
CA GLU A 31 5.03 9.94 -5.22
C GLU A 31 5.70 9.72 -3.87
N ASP A 32 6.07 8.48 -3.54
CA ASP A 32 6.76 8.15 -2.29
C ASP A 32 8.18 8.73 -2.28
N LEU A 33 8.86 8.74 -3.44
CA LEU A 33 10.16 9.37 -3.59
C LEU A 33 10.08 10.88 -3.34
N SER A 34 9.02 11.55 -3.78
CA SER A 34 8.79 12.98 -3.54
C SER A 34 8.57 13.26 -2.05
N SER A 35 7.83 12.39 -1.36
CA SER A 35 7.66 12.46 0.10
C SER A 35 9.00 12.30 0.82
N LEU A 36 9.86 11.38 0.35
CA LEU A 36 11.20 11.20 0.89
C LEU A 36 12.07 12.46 0.71
N VAL A 37 12.06 13.06 -0.49
CA VAL A 37 12.77 14.32 -0.77
C VAL A 37 12.26 15.45 0.15
N THR A 38 10.94 15.59 0.31
CA THR A 38 10.33 16.56 1.22
C THR A 38 10.84 16.36 2.64
N SER A 39 10.91 15.12 3.13
CA SER A 39 11.43 14.84 4.47
C SER A 39 12.88 15.27 4.66
N PHE A 40 13.73 15.07 3.66
CA PHE A 40 15.12 15.56 3.71
C PHE A 40 15.21 17.07 3.76
N ILE A 41 14.40 17.80 2.99
CA ILE A 41 14.32 19.26 3.05
C ILE A 41 13.90 19.69 4.45
N MET A 42 12.89 19.06 5.04
CA MET A 42 12.45 19.33 6.41
C MET A 42 13.53 19.04 7.46
N PHE A 43 14.32 17.96 7.30
CA PHE A 43 15.45 17.69 8.18
C PHE A 43 16.49 18.82 8.12
N VAL A 44 16.84 19.27 6.92
CA VAL A 44 17.80 20.40 6.75
C VAL A 44 17.28 21.65 7.48
N VAL A 45 16.00 22.00 7.27
CA VAL A 45 15.36 23.15 7.95
C VAL A 45 15.34 22.93 9.47
N GLY A 46 14.91 21.76 9.93
CA GLY A 46 14.85 21.43 11.36
C GLY A 46 16.22 21.49 12.05
N PHE A 47 17.28 20.99 11.41
CA PHE A 47 18.64 21.11 11.94
C PHE A 47 19.13 22.55 11.92
N GLN A 48 18.81 23.33 10.89
CA GLN A 48 19.15 24.77 10.85
C GLN A 48 18.47 25.51 12.00
N VAL A 49 17.18 25.28 12.26
CA VAL A 49 16.44 25.87 13.39
C VAL A 49 17.03 25.42 14.72
N LEU A 50 17.44 24.13 14.84
CA LEU A 50 18.13 23.63 16.03
C LEU A 50 19.41 24.40 16.33
N ILE A 51 20.26 24.55 15.32
CA ILE A 51 21.53 25.28 15.46
C ILE A 51 21.28 26.71 15.86
N GLN A 52 20.35 27.41 15.22
CA GLN A 52 19.98 28.78 15.55
C GLN A 52 19.44 28.89 16.98
N THR A 53 18.58 27.93 17.40
CA THR A 53 18.04 27.90 18.77
C THR A 53 19.15 27.73 19.80
N VAL A 54 20.10 26.80 19.55
CA VAL A 54 21.25 26.59 20.43
C VAL A 54 22.13 27.84 20.51
N GLN A 55 22.44 28.46 19.36
CA GLN A 55 23.23 29.71 19.31
C GLN A 55 22.55 30.80 20.08
N LYS A 56 21.24 31.03 19.90
CA LYS A 56 20.45 32.04 20.62
C LYS A 56 20.51 31.86 22.14
N ILE A 57 20.42 30.59 22.61
CA ILE A 57 20.52 30.28 24.04
C ILE A 57 21.92 30.61 24.59
N PHE A 58 23.00 30.20 23.88
CA PHE A 58 24.36 30.40 24.33
C PHE A 58 24.83 31.85 24.26
N LEU A 59 24.47 32.58 23.20
CA LEU A 59 24.86 33.97 22.98
C LEU A 59 23.98 34.96 23.75
N ARG A 60 22.87 34.50 24.37
CA ARG A 60 21.89 35.33 25.06
C ARG A 60 21.40 36.49 24.19
N GLU A 61 21.21 36.22 22.91
CA GLU A 61 20.71 37.24 21.98
C GLU A 61 19.30 37.68 22.36
N GLU A 62 19.12 38.97 22.59
CA GLU A 62 17.79 39.55 22.78
C GLU A 62 17.09 39.65 21.43
N THR A 63 15.89 39.09 21.34
CA THR A 63 15.05 39.21 20.13
C THR A 63 14.53 40.64 20.05
N VAL A 64 14.87 41.36 18.98
CA VAL A 64 14.20 42.62 18.64
C VAL A 64 12.77 42.29 18.26
N VAL A 65 11.83 42.75 19.07
CA VAL A 65 10.43 42.35 19.00
C VAL A 65 9.62 43.39 18.26
N ASP A 66 9.04 43.00 17.12
CA ASP A 66 7.98 43.77 16.50
C ASP A 66 6.63 43.10 16.82
N PRO A 67 5.73 43.70 17.60
CA PRO A 67 4.42 43.11 17.91
C PRO A 67 3.58 42.80 16.67
N LEU A 68 3.81 43.48 15.56
CA LEU A 68 3.16 43.20 14.27
C LEU A 68 3.50 41.80 13.79
N GLY A 69 4.72 41.30 14.06
CA GLY A 69 5.16 39.95 13.73
C GLY A 69 4.28 38.87 14.37
N ALA A 70 3.80 39.09 15.60
CA ALA A 70 2.89 38.14 16.26
C ALA A 70 1.54 38.03 15.53
N ALA A 71 0.98 39.15 15.09
CA ALA A 71 -0.28 39.17 14.34
C ALA A 71 -0.14 38.46 12.99
N VAL A 72 0.99 38.72 12.29
CA VAL A 72 1.30 38.02 11.02
C VAL A 72 1.48 36.51 11.24
N GLY A 73 2.15 36.10 12.32
CA GLY A 73 2.32 34.68 12.66
C GLY A 73 0.98 33.99 12.94
N ILE A 74 0.07 34.65 13.67
CA ILE A 74 -1.30 34.08 13.90
C ILE A 74 -2.06 33.93 12.58
N LEU A 75 -2.02 34.96 11.72
CA LEU A 75 -2.67 34.90 10.41
C LEU A 75 -2.08 33.76 9.56
N SER A 76 -0.76 33.61 9.51
CA SER A 76 -0.06 32.53 8.86
C SER A 76 -0.51 31.16 9.39
N ALA A 77 -0.58 31.03 10.71
CA ALA A 77 -1.05 29.77 11.33
C ALA A 77 -2.48 29.39 10.90
N ILE A 78 -3.38 30.37 10.86
CA ILE A 78 -4.77 30.15 10.40
C ILE A 78 -4.79 29.67 8.96
N VAL A 79 -4.02 30.28 8.05
CA VAL A 79 -3.93 29.92 6.66
C VAL A 79 -3.35 28.50 6.53
N MET A 80 -2.24 28.19 7.22
CA MET A 80 -1.59 26.88 7.18
C MET A 80 -2.48 25.79 7.78
N CYS A 81 -3.24 26.07 8.83
CA CYS A 81 -4.26 25.14 9.33
C CYS A 81 -5.36 24.87 8.29
N ALA A 82 -5.84 25.87 7.59
CA ALA A 82 -6.84 25.68 6.55
C ALA A 82 -6.30 24.80 5.40
N VAL A 83 -5.07 25.06 4.96
CA VAL A 83 -4.38 24.26 3.93
C VAL A 83 -4.13 22.82 4.42
N TYR A 84 -3.73 22.64 5.69
CA TYR A 84 -3.60 21.32 6.30
C TYR A 84 -4.89 20.51 6.21
N PHE A 85 -6.02 21.05 6.64
CA PHE A 85 -7.31 20.34 6.59
C PHE A 85 -7.73 20.04 5.16
N TYR A 86 -7.50 20.95 4.23
CA TYR A 86 -7.77 20.76 2.82
C TYR A 86 -6.92 19.61 2.24
N ASN A 87 -5.60 19.67 2.41
CA ASN A 87 -4.67 18.65 1.92
C ASN A 87 -4.93 17.28 2.58
N LYS A 88 -5.20 17.25 3.88
CA LYS A 88 -5.56 16.02 4.60
C LYS A 88 -6.85 15.38 4.06
N GLY A 89 -7.85 16.21 3.77
CA GLY A 89 -9.10 15.74 3.16
C GLY A 89 -8.89 15.17 1.76
N LEU A 90 -8.08 15.84 0.95
CA LEU A 90 -7.75 15.41 -0.40
C LEU A 90 -6.87 14.15 -0.38
N ALA A 91 -5.86 14.10 0.47
CA ALA A 91 -4.99 12.94 0.68
C ALA A 91 -5.78 11.68 1.04
N LYS A 92 -6.78 11.82 1.91
CA LYS A 92 -7.66 10.70 2.29
C LYS A 92 -8.52 10.20 1.12
N LYS A 93 -8.98 11.10 0.26
CA LYS A 93 -9.78 10.74 -0.93
C LYS A 93 -8.93 10.06 -2.01
N LEU A 94 -7.73 10.58 -2.25
CA LEU A 94 -6.83 10.12 -3.31
C LEU A 94 -5.87 9.01 -2.82
N LYS A 95 -5.82 8.73 -1.51
CA LYS A 95 -4.87 7.81 -0.86
C LYS A 95 -3.40 8.15 -1.18
N SER A 96 -3.08 9.44 -1.36
CA SER A 96 -1.79 9.95 -1.80
C SER A 96 -0.84 10.14 -0.62
N SER A 97 0.31 9.46 -0.64
CA SER A 97 1.38 9.61 0.37
C SER A 97 2.01 11.01 0.30
N ALA A 98 2.19 11.56 -0.90
CA ALA A 98 2.72 12.89 -1.10
C ALA A 98 1.81 13.98 -0.52
N LEU A 99 0.49 13.86 -0.68
CA LEU A 99 -0.46 14.79 -0.07
C LEU A 99 -0.53 14.65 1.47
N ILE A 100 -0.29 13.45 2.00
CA ILE A 100 -0.14 13.24 3.46
C ILE A 100 1.11 13.96 3.95
N ALA A 101 2.24 13.83 3.25
CA ALA A 101 3.48 14.51 3.59
C ALA A 101 3.28 16.04 3.56
N ALA A 102 2.67 16.59 2.50
CA ALA A 102 2.33 18.01 2.41
C ALA A 102 1.40 18.48 3.54
N ALA A 103 0.41 17.68 3.93
CA ALA A 103 -0.45 18.02 5.05
C ALA A 103 0.35 18.07 6.37
N LYS A 104 1.24 17.12 6.62
CA LYS A 104 2.10 17.11 7.81
C LYS A 104 3.05 18.33 7.85
N ASP A 105 3.60 18.70 6.68
CA ASP A 105 4.44 19.88 6.52
C ASP A 105 3.66 21.16 6.87
N ASN A 106 2.48 21.37 6.28
CA ASN A 106 1.62 22.51 6.59
C ASN A 106 1.20 22.56 8.08
N LEU A 107 1.02 21.41 8.72
CA LEU A 107 0.77 21.37 10.16
C LEU A 107 2.00 21.82 10.96
N SER A 108 3.19 21.40 10.53
CA SER A 108 4.45 21.85 11.14
C SER A 108 4.62 23.37 11.03
N ASP A 109 4.30 23.94 9.87
CA ASP A 109 4.33 25.38 9.62
C ASP A 109 3.32 26.14 10.49
N ALA A 110 2.11 25.60 10.64
CA ALA A 110 1.10 26.18 11.51
C ALA A 110 1.57 26.21 12.98
N VAL A 111 2.13 25.09 13.49
CA VAL A 111 2.66 25.00 14.85
C VAL A 111 3.85 25.95 15.04
N THR A 112 4.75 26.01 14.07
CA THR A 112 5.89 26.96 14.06
C THR A 112 5.41 28.40 14.11
N SER A 113 4.42 28.77 13.30
CA SER A 113 3.86 30.13 13.26
C SER A 113 3.19 30.53 14.59
N ILE A 114 2.44 29.61 15.21
CA ILE A 114 1.85 29.80 16.54
C ILE A 114 2.96 29.97 17.59
N GLY A 115 3.94 29.09 17.61
CA GLY A 115 5.04 29.14 18.55
C GLY A 115 5.85 30.42 18.42
N THR A 116 6.16 30.83 17.18
CA THR A 116 6.85 32.11 16.93
C THR A 116 6.02 33.29 17.43
N SER A 117 4.70 33.30 17.24
CA SER A 117 3.82 34.34 17.75
C SER A 117 3.82 34.41 19.29
N ILE A 118 3.81 33.26 19.95
CA ILE A 118 3.92 33.14 21.42
C ILE A 118 5.28 33.68 21.88
N ALA A 119 6.36 33.31 21.21
CA ALA A 119 7.71 33.75 21.51
C ALA A 119 7.84 35.29 21.40
N ILE A 120 7.28 35.87 20.33
CA ILE A 120 7.25 37.34 20.13
C ILE A 120 6.48 38.02 21.26
N VAL A 121 5.30 37.54 21.62
CA VAL A 121 4.51 38.10 22.72
C VAL A 121 5.26 37.96 24.06
N ALA A 122 5.84 36.82 24.34
CA ALA A 122 6.61 36.59 25.57
C ALA A 122 7.83 37.51 25.67
N ALA A 123 8.54 37.72 24.56
CA ALA A 123 9.68 38.63 24.50
C ALA A 123 9.25 40.08 24.74
N SER A 124 8.06 40.51 24.30
CA SER A 124 7.50 41.84 24.61
C SER A 124 7.29 42.06 26.11
N PHE A 125 7.15 40.99 26.90
CA PHE A 125 7.06 41.03 28.37
C PHE A 125 8.39 40.68 29.06
N ASN A 126 9.52 40.68 28.34
CA ASN A 126 10.85 40.27 28.83
C ASN A 126 10.91 38.84 29.41
N LEU A 127 10.03 37.95 28.92
CA LEU A 127 9.98 36.56 29.35
C LEU A 127 10.84 35.67 28.45
N THR A 128 12.16 35.91 28.41
CA THR A 128 13.15 35.27 27.53
C THR A 128 13.16 33.74 27.66
N ILE A 129 12.85 33.21 28.85
CA ILE A 129 12.79 31.76 29.09
C ILE A 129 11.70 31.12 28.26
N ILE A 130 10.54 31.76 28.10
CA ILE A 130 9.42 31.21 27.29
C ILE A 130 9.80 31.15 25.81
N ASP A 131 10.53 32.15 25.31
CA ASP A 131 11.04 32.16 23.93
C ASP A 131 11.97 30.94 23.67
N TYR A 132 12.91 30.68 24.58
CA TYR A 132 13.80 29.49 24.44
C TYR A 132 13.05 28.17 24.52
N ILE A 133 12.11 28.00 25.43
CA ILE A 133 11.30 26.79 25.55
C ILE A 133 10.48 26.59 24.29
N THR A 134 9.84 27.62 23.77
CA THR A 134 9.05 27.59 22.57
C THR A 134 9.89 27.18 21.35
N ALA A 135 11.08 27.78 21.20
CA ALA A 135 12.00 27.44 20.11
C ALA A 135 12.45 25.96 20.15
N ILE A 136 12.71 25.40 21.33
CA ILE A 136 13.05 23.98 21.51
C ILE A 136 11.87 23.11 21.11
N ILE A 137 10.66 23.43 21.54
CA ILE A 137 9.44 22.66 21.23
C ILE A 137 9.19 22.68 19.72
N ILE A 138 9.30 23.83 19.06
CA ILE A 138 9.15 23.97 17.61
C ILE A 138 10.17 23.09 16.89
N THR A 139 11.44 23.18 17.26
CA THR A 139 12.53 22.40 16.66
C THR A 139 12.27 20.91 16.77
N PHE A 140 11.88 20.45 17.97
CA PHE A 140 11.53 19.03 18.17
C PHE A 140 10.36 18.60 17.31
N PHE A 141 9.34 19.44 17.17
CA PHE A 141 8.16 19.14 16.37
C PHE A 141 8.51 19.03 14.88
N ILE A 142 9.31 19.96 14.33
CA ILE A 142 9.78 19.94 12.93
C ILE A 142 10.56 18.63 12.66
N LEU A 143 11.56 18.32 13.50
CA LEU A 143 12.39 17.13 13.32
C LEU A 143 11.59 15.84 13.46
N LYS A 144 10.63 15.80 14.39
CA LYS A 144 9.72 14.67 14.53
C LYS A 144 8.84 14.49 13.30
N THR A 145 8.29 15.56 12.76
CA THR A 145 7.45 15.51 11.55
C THR A 145 8.27 15.03 10.34
N ALA A 146 9.49 15.55 10.17
CA ALA A 146 10.41 15.09 9.14
C ALA A 146 10.72 13.60 9.26
N TYR A 147 10.96 13.11 10.49
CA TYR A 147 11.19 11.69 10.75
C TYR A 147 9.96 10.83 10.43
N ASP A 148 8.76 11.27 10.82
CA ASP A 148 7.53 10.54 10.56
C ASP A 148 7.26 10.41 9.04
N ILE A 149 7.51 11.48 8.26
CA ILE A 149 7.39 11.45 6.79
C ILE A 149 8.47 10.54 6.18
N PHE A 150 9.72 10.66 6.64
CA PHE A 150 10.82 9.82 6.19
C PHE A 150 10.53 8.33 6.39
N MET A 151 10.07 7.95 7.58
CA MET A 151 9.77 6.55 7.91
C MET A 151 8.61 6.01 7.07
N GLU A 152 7.57 6.81 6.84
CA GLU A 152 6.42 6.42 6.02
C GLU A 152 6.81 6.22 4.55
N ALA A 153 7.58 7.16 3.98
CA ALA A 153 8.09 7.04 2.62
C ALA A 153 9.06 5.84 2.47
N THR A 154 9.96 5.64 3.41
CA THR A 154 10.89 4.50 3.41
C THR A 154 10.16 3.18 3.55
N PHE A 155 9.14 3.10 4.41
CA PHE A 155 8.31 1.91 4.57
C PHE A 155 7.61 1.54 3.26
N SER A 156 7.00 2.50 2.56
CA SER A 156 6.37 2.27 1.25
C SER A 156 7.38 1.87 0.18
N LEU A 157 8.51 2.58 0.08
CA LEU A 157 9.56 2.30 -0.92
C LEU A 157 10.23 0.94 -0.72
N SER A 158 10.27 0.42 0.52
CA SER A 158 10.79 -0.91 0.86
C SER A 158 9.73 -2.02 0.79
N ASP A 159 8.63 -1.79 0.09
CA ASP A 159 7.50 -2.72 -0.04
C ASP A 159 6.84 -3.10 1.30
N GLY A 160 6.90 -2.20 2.28
CA GLY A 160 6.15 -2.35 3.53
C GLY A 160 4.65 -2.30 3.30
N PHE A 161 3.90 -3.16 4.01
CA PHE A 161 2.45 -3.22 3.90
C PHE A 161 1.78 -3.50 5.25
N ASP A 162 0.62 -2.89 5.50
CA ASP A 162 -0.08 -3.03 6.79
C ASP A 162 -0.73 -4.41 6.92
N GLU A 163 -0.30 -5.18 7.92
CA GLU A 163 -0.82 -6.51 8.23
C GLU A 163 -2.33 -6.53 8.49
N ARG A 164 -2.89 -5.43 9.00
CA ARG A 164 -4.35 -5.31 9.25
C ARG A 164 -5.14 -5.38 7.94
N ASN A 165 -4.61 -4.77 6.88
CA ASN A 165 -5.21 -4.84 5.55
C ASN A 165 -5.14 -6.27 5.00
N LEU A 166 -4.00 -6.96 5.13
CA LEU A 166 -3.83 -8.34 4.70
C LEU A 166 -4.84 -9.27 5.39
N LYS A 167 -5.02 -9.13 6.70
CA LYS A 167 -6.03 -9.91 7.46
C LYS A 167 -7.47 -9.63 7.01
N ALA A 168 -7.77 -8.38 6.62
CA ALA A 168 -9.08 -8.03 6.09
C ALA A 168 -9.33 -8.66 4.71
N TYR A 169 -8.30 -8.70 3.86
CA TYR A 169 -8.35 -9.36 2.54
C TYR A 169 -8.51 -10.87 2.69
N GLU A 170 -7.70 -11.51 3.53
CA GLU A 170 -7.79 -12.94 3.84
C GLU A 170 -9.21 -13.34 4.25
N LYS A 171 -9.79 -12.58 5.18
CA LYS A 171 -11.16 -12.82 5.65
C LYS A 171 -12.19 -12.71 4.51
N ALA A 172 -12.00 -11.78 3.57
CA ALA A 172 -12.90 -11.63 2.44
C ALA A 172 -12.75 -12.79 1.44
N ILE A 173 -11.54 -13.25 1.18
CA ILE A 173 -11.22 -14.35 0.27
C ILE A 173 -11.75 -15.68 0.81
N LEU A 174 -11.58 -15.94 2.11
CA LEU A 174 -12.07 -17.17 2.75
C LEU A 174 -13.61 -17.31 2.78
N ASN A 175 -14.34 -16.22 2.52
CA ASN A 175 -15.79 -16.28 2.34
C ASN A 175 -16.22 -16.74 0.94
N ILE A 176 -15.29 -16.89 -0.01
CA ILE A 176 -15.59 -17.35 -1.36
C ILE A 176 -15.70 -18.88 -1.34
N PRO A 177 -16.80 -19.46 -1.84
CA PRO A 177 -16.96 -20.91 -1.90
C PRO A 177 -15.81 -21.59 -2.68
N LYS A 178 -15.41 -22.78 -2.23
CA LYS A 178 -14.34 -23.60 -2.82
C LYS A 178 -12.91 -23.10 -2.56
N VAL A 179 -12.69 -21.91 -1.94
CA VAL A 179 -11.41 -21.51 -1.37
C VAL A 179 -11.27 -22.18 -0.01
N THR A 180 -10.23 -22.99 0.15
CA THR A 180 -9.98 -23.73 1.40
C THR A 180 -9.11 -22.96 2.35
N LYS A 181 -8.08 -22.28 1.82
CA LYS A 181 -7.09 -21.54 2.62
C LYS A 181 -6.39 -20.47 1.80
N VAL A 182 -6.01 -19.38 2.45
CA VAL A 182 -5.03 -18.43 1.95
C VAL A 182 -3.67 -18.84 2.53
N LYS A 183 -2.79 -19.39 1.69
CA LYS A 183 -1.48 -19.92 2.12
C LYS A 183 -0.44 -18.85 2.30
N LYS A 184 -0.46 -17.84 1.43
CA LYS A 184 0.47 -16.73 1.42
C LYS A 184 -0.19 -15.50 0.82
N GLN A 185 0.14 -14.37 1.37
CA GLN A 185 -0.25 -13.08 0.79
C GLN A 185 0.86 -12.07 1.00
N ARG A 186 1.07 -11.22 0.01
CA ARG A 186 2.01 -10.11 0.02
C ARG A 186 1.34 -8.91 -0.60
N GLY A 187 1.44 -7.77 0.08
CA GLY A 187 0.97 -6.50 -0.46
C GLY A 187 2.13 -5.56 -0.66
N ARG A 188 2.02 -4.70 -1.65
CA ARG A 188 2.93 -3.58 -1.88
C ARG A 188 2.14 -2.39 -2.42
N SER A 189 2.62 -1.20 -2.14
CA SER A 189 2.02 0.04 -2.61
C SER A 189 2.92 0.70 -3.64
N TYR A 190 2.32 1.19 -4.71
CA TYR A 190 2.95 2.07 -5.68
C TYR A 190 2.17 3.39 -5.65
N GLY A 191 2.60 4.32 -4.78
CA GLY A 191 1.79 5.49 -4.44
C GLY A 191 0.43 5.08 -3.87
N SER A 192 -0.65 5.51 -4.51
CA SER A 192 -2.02 5.18 -4.10
C SER A 192 -2.52 3.80 -4.54
N ASN A 193 -1.77 3.09 -5.39
CA ASN A 193 -2.18 1.82 -5.97
C ASN A 193 -1.62 0.63 -5.20
N ILE A 194 -2.50 -0.28 -4.83
CA ILE A 194 -2.16 -1.50 -4.08
C ILE A 194 -2.07 -2.66 -5.06
N TYR A 195 -0.96 -3.39 -5.00
CA TYR A 195 -0.72 -4.64 -5.70
C TYR A 195 -0.64 -5.77 -4.69
N LEU A 196 -1.30 -6.90 -4.99
CA LEU A 196 -1.34 -8.06 -4.13
C LEU A 196 -0.88 -9.31 -4.87
N ASP A 197 0.02 -10.07 -4.25
CA ASP A 197 0.37 -11.43 -4.67
C ASP A 197 -0.23 -12.40 -3.64
N ILE A 198 -1.10 -13.30 -4.07
CA ILE A 198 -1.86 -14.19 -3.18
C ILE A 198 -1.70 -15.63 -3.64
N VAL A 199 -1.46 -16.54 -2.71
CA VAL A 199 -1.49 -17.99 -2.94
C VAL A 199 -2.68 -18.56 -2.20
N VAL A 200 -3.61 -19.18 -2.92
CA VAL A 200 -4.80 -19.82 -2.35
C VAL A 200 -4.79 -21.33 -2.60
N GLU A 201 -5.26 -22.06 -1.61
CA GLU A 201 -5.54 -23.48 -1.75
C GLU A 201 -7.03 -23.68 -2.11
N MET A 202 -7.29 -24.46 -3.14
CA MET A 202 -8.62 -24.78 -3.63
C MET A 202 -8.82 -26.29 -3.75
N ASN A 203 -10.07 -26.71 -3.89
CA ASN A 203 -10.40 -28.12 -4.13
C ASN A 203 -9.62 -28.63 -5.35
N PRO A 204 -8.84 -29.73 -5.22
CA PRO A 204 -8.02 -30.28 -6.30
C PRO A 204 -8.82 -30.85 -7.49
N ASP A 205 -10.13 -31.05 -7.33
CA ASP A 205 -11.01 -31.56 -8.40
C ASP A 205 -11.52 -30.48 -9.35
N LEU A 206 -11.22 -29.21 -9.07
CA LEU A 206 -11.60 -28.11 -9.94
C LEU A 206 -10.84 -28.20 -11.27
N SER A 207 -11.57 -27.97 -12.35
CA SER A 207 -10.95 -27.71 -13.65
C SER A 207 -10.22 -26.38 -13.64
N VAL A 208 -9.30 -26.17 -14.59
CA VAL A 208 -8.63 -24.86 -14.78
C VAL A 208 -9.66 -23.75 -14.98
N TYR A 209 -10.74 -24.02 -15.73
CA TYR A 209 -11.81 -23.06 -15.96
C TYR A 209 -12.52 -22.65 -14.66
N GLU A 210 -12.87 -23.63 -13.81
CA GLU A 210 -13.54 -23.36 -12.54
C GLU A 210 -12.62 -22.63 -11.54
N SER A 211 -11.35 -23.02 -11.47
CA SER A 211 -10.38 -22.33 -10.61
C SER A 211 -10.14 -20.89 -11.07
N HIS A 212 -10.07 -20.66 -12.39
CA HIS A 212 -9.95 -19.30 -12.94
C HIS A 212 -11.18 -18.42 -12.61
N ALA A 213 -12.39 -18.97 -12.73
CA ALA A 213 -13.59 -18.22 -12.35
C ALA A 213 -13.61 -17.81 -10.84
N ILE A 214 -12.95 -18.59 -9.98
CA ILE A 214 -12.79 -18.25 -8.56
C ILE A 214 -11.72 -17.17 -8.39
N THR A 215 -10.60 -17.22 -9.15
CA THR A 215 -9.58 -16.14 -9.09
C THR A 215 -10.15 -14.80 -9.55
N GLU A 216 -10.97 -14.78 -10.61
CA GLU A 216 -11.69 -13.57 -11.03
C GLU A 216 -12.61 -13.02 -9.92
N GLN A 217 -13.31 -13.88 -9.16
CA GLN A 217 -14.12 -13.45 -8.02
C GLN A 217 -13.26 -12.85 -6.90
N ILE A 218 -12.08 -13.41 -6.63
CA ILE A 218 -11.12 -12.86 -5.66
C ILE A 218 -10.70 -11.46 -6.08
N GLU A 219 -10.25 -11.30 -7.33
CA GLU A 219 -9.83 -10.02 -7.91
C GLU A 219 -10.96 -8.98 -7.85
N GLU A 220 -12.18 -9.37 -8.24
CA GLU A 220 -13.35 -8.49 -8.21
C GLU A 220 -13.69 -8.00 -6.79
N ILE A 221 -13.68 -8.90 -5.79
CA ILE A 221 -13.95 -8.55 -4.40
C ILE A 221 -12.86 -7.61 -3.86
N LEU A 222 -11.60 -7.89 -4.14
CA LEU A 222 -10.48 -7.07 -3.69
C LEU A 222 -10.50 -5.70 -4.35
N SER A 223 -10.77 -5.63 -5.64
CA SER A 223 -10.89 -4.37 -6.37
C SER A 223 -12.08 -3.54 -5.90
N LYS A 224 -13.29 -4.12 -5.87
CA LYS A 224 -14.52 -3.36 -5.56
C LYS A 224 -14.64 -2.96 -4.10
N ARG A 225 -14.28 -3.87 -3.17
CA ARG A 225 -14.48 -3.63 -1.74
C ARG A 225 -13.31 -2.91 -1.07
N PHE A 226 -12.09 -3.17 -1.52
CA PHE A 226 -10.88 -2.66 -0.88
C PHE A 226 -10.08 -1.71 -1.76
N SER A 227 -10.51 -1.49 -3.01
CA SER A 227 -9.83 -0.65 -4.01
C SER A 227 -8.39 -1.11 -4.25
N VAL A 228 -8.17 -2.43 -4.28
CA VAL A 228 -6.92 -3.01 -4.75
C VAL A 228 -6.85 -2.78 -6.25
N TYR A 229 -5.69 -2.33 -6.72
CA TYR A 229 -5.50 -1.97 -8.12
C TYR A 229 -5.29 -3.21 -9.00
N ASP A 230 -4.47 -4.13 -8.51
CA ASP A 230 -4.13 -5.36 -9.24
C ASP A 230 -3.83 -6.50 -8.27
N THR A 231 -4.19 -7.72 -8.65
CA THR A 231 -4.01 -8.91 -7.81
C THR A 231 -3.54 -10.07 -8.67
N ASP A 232 -2.40 -10.66 -8.31
CA ASP A 232 -1.94 -11.93 -8.89
C ASP A 232 -2.33 -13.08 -7.95
N VAL A 233 -3.16 -14.01 -8.46
CA VAL A 233 -3.67 -15.14 -7.68
C VAL A 233 -3.08 -16.43 -8.18
N HIS A 234 -2.15 -16.99 -7.40
CA HIS A 234 -1.60 -18.33 -7.63
C HIS A 234 -2.46 -19.38 -6.92
N VAL A 235 -2.91 -20.39 -7.68
CA VAL A 235 -3.76 -21.48 -7.17
C VAL A 235 -2.92 -22.71 -6.89
N GLU A 236 -3.04 -23.24 -5.68
CA GLU A 236 -2.47 -24.54 -5.30
C GLU A 236 -3.60 -25.52 -4.94
N PRO A 237 -3.45 -26.82 -5.22
CA PRO A 237 -4.42 -27.81 -4.78
C PRO A 237 -4.36 -28.00 -3.26
N ALA A 238 -5.51 -28.03 -2.60
CA ALA A 238 -5.59 -28.37 -1.19
C ALA A 238 -5.13 -29.82 -0.96
N ALA A 239 -4.47 -30.06 0.18
CA ALA A 239 -4.05 -31.40 0.56
C ALA A 239 -5.28 -32.31 0.72
N ILE A 240 -5.18 -33.51 0.15
CA ILE A 240 -6.19 -34.56 0.34
C ILE A 240 -5.79 -35.33 1.59
N PRO A 241 -6.67 -35.48 2.58
CA PRO A 241 -6.40 -36.33 3.74
C PRO A 241 -6.02 -37.76 3.35
N GLU A 242 -5.01 -38.35 3.99
CA GLU A 242 -4.53 -39.72 3.68
C GLU A 242 -5.59 -40.79 3.93
N ASP A 243 -6.55 -40.55 4.78
CA ASP A 243 -7.66 -41.41 5.13
C ASP A 243 -8.82 -41.37 4.10
N GLU A 244 -8.83 -40.45 3.14
CA GLU A 244 -9.72 -40.46 1.98
C GLU A 244 -9.24 -41.39 0.85
N ILE A 245 -8.81 -42.60 1.17
CA ILE A 245 -8.37 -43.58 0.18
C ILE A 245 -9.44 -43.80 -0.91
N TYR A 246 -10.71 -43.84 -0.52
CA TYR A 246 -11.84 -43.98 -1.48
C TYR A 246 -11.97 -42.73 -2.39
N GLY A 247 -11.75 -41.54 -1.88
CA GLY A 247 -11.77 -40.31 -2.68
C GLY A 247 -10.66 -40.28 -3.74
N ASN A 248 -9.47 -40.76 -3.40
CA ASN A 248 -8.35 -40.88 -4.33
C ASN A 248 -8.62 -41.91 -5.44
N VAL A 249 -9.26 -43.04 -5.11
CA VAL A 249 -9.65 -44.08 -6.09
C VAL A 249 -10.73 -43.54 -7.03
N LEU A 250 -11.76 -42.89 -6.47
CA LEU A 250 -12.85 -42.31 -7.27
C LEU A 250 -12.31 -41.21 -8.23
N ARG A 251 -11.45 -40.32 -7.75
CA ARG A 251 -10.81 -39.29 -8.59
C ARG A 251 -9.98 -39.91 -9.71
N LYS A 252 -9.21 -40.96 -9.40
CA LYS A 252 -8.42 -41.70 -10.40
C LYS A 252 -9.33 -42.34 -11.44
N LEU A 253 -10.45 -42.92 -11.02
CA LEU A 253 -11.44 -43.52 -11.90
C LEU A 253 -12.10 -42.48 -12.82
N ILE A 254 -12.57 -41.34 -12.26
CA ILE A 254 -13.18 -40.27 -13.04
C ILE A 254 -12.16 -39.69 -14.04
N ARG A 255 -10.90 -39.50 -13.62
CA ARG A 255 -9.84 -39.04 -14.53
C ARG A 255 -9.58 -40.01 -15.65
N ASN A 256 -9.48 -41.30 -15.33
CA ASN A 256 -9.25 -42.36 -16.33
C ASN A 256 -10.44 -42.45 -17.30
N GLU A 257 -11.67 -42.37 -16.80
CA GLU A 257 -12.87 -42.31 -17.61
C GLU A 257 -12.87 -41.16 -18.60
N LYS A 258 -12.52 -39.95 -18.15
CA LYS A 258 -12.36 -38.78 -19.03
C LYS A 258 -11.30 -39.00 -20.10
N ILE A 259 -10.16 -39.59 -19.75
CA ILE A 259 -9.06 -39.87 -20.69
C ILE A 259 -9.55 -40.89 -21.76
N ILE A 260 -10.26 -41.93 -21.33
CA ILE A 260 -10.81 -42.96 -22.22
C ILE A 260 -11.87 -42.35 -23.14
N LEU A 261 -12.87 -41.66 -22.61
CA LEU A 261 -13.96 -41.06 -23.39
C LEU A 261 -13.47 -39.98 -24.37
N SER A 262 -12.40 -39.26 -24.03
CA SER A 262 -11.80 -38.21 -24.90
C SER A 262 -10.76 -38.78 -25.87
N LYS A 263 -10.51 -40.08 -25.88
CA LYS A 263 -9.49 -40.76 -26.67
C LYS A 263 -8.13 -40.03 -26.64
N ILE A 264 -7.69 -39.57 -25.46
CA ILE A 264 -6.40 -38.93 -25.29
C ILE A 264 -5.29 -39.97 -25.55
N PRO A 265 -4.21 -39.66 -26.29
CA PRO A 265 -3.15 -40.63 -26.59
C PRO A 265 -2.65 -41.38 -25.36
N GLY A 266 -2.60 -42.68 -25.42
CA GLY A 266 -2.24 -43.57 -24.32
C GLY A 266 -3.42 -44.09 -23.49
N TYR A 267 -4.67 -43.76 -23.85
CA TYR A 267 -5.87 -44.25 -23.15
C TYR A 267 -5.99 -45.80 -23.21
N GLU A 268 -5.42 -46.42 -24.24
CA GLU A 268 -5.41 -47.89 -24.43
C GLU A 268 -4.75 -48.59 -23.24
N ASN A 269 -3.78 -47.93 -22.57
CA ASN A 269 -3.10 -48.49 -21.41
C ASN A 269 -3.99 -48.55 -20.15
N LEU A 270 -5.11 -47.84 -20.16
CA LEU A 270 -6.08 -47.81 -19.06
C LEU A 270 -7.17 -48.85 -19.24
N LEU A 271 -7.27 -49.47 -20.44
CA LEU A 271 -8.26 -50.50 -20.77
C LEU A 271 -7.76 -51.90 -20.45
N ALA A 272 -8.64 -52.70 -19.89
CA ALA A 272 -8.34 -54.12 -19.71
C ALA A 272 -8.10 -54.82 -21.06
N PRO A 273 -7.32 -55.91 -21.11
CA PRO A 273 -7.05 -56.65 -22.37
C PRO A 273 -8.32 -57.16 -23.09
N ASP A 274 -9.35 -57.47 -22.30
CA ASP A 274 -10.65 -57.95 -22.74
C ASP A 274 -11.73 -56.85 -22.84
N PHE A 275 -11.32 -55.58 -22.78
CA PHE A 275 -12.25 -54.48 -22.88
C PHE A 275 -12.94 -54.42 -24.23
N PHE A 276 -14.24 -54.15 -24.21
CA PHE A 276 -15.02 -53.87 -25.41
C PHE A 276 -16.05 -52.76 -25.10
N LEU A 277 -16.36 -51.97 -26.09
CA LEU A 277 -17.41 -50.98 -26.07
C LEU A 277 -18.55 -51.43 -26.99
N ILE A 278 -19.78 -51.14 -26.59
CA ILE A 278 -20.96 -51.30 -27.45
C ILE A 278 -21.41 -49.91 -27.84
N ASP A 279 -21.42 -49.61 -29.13
CA ASP A 279 -21.90 -48.30 -29.62
C ASP A 279 -23.44 -48.20 -29.56
N GLU A 280 -23.96 -47.03 -29.89
CA GLU A 280 -25.39 -46.74 -29.90
C GLU A 280 -26.20 -47.62 -30.89
N ASN A 281 -25.53 -48.26 -31.82
CA ASN A 281 -26.10 -49.16 -32.83
C ASN A 281 -25.97 -50.63 -32.43
N GLY A 282 -25.38 -50.92 -31.24
CA GLY A 282 -25.17 -52.26 -30.75
C GLY A 282 -23.93 -52.97 -31.32
N HIS A 283 -23.04 -52.26 -32.03
CA HIS A 283 -21.80 -52.82 -32.53
C HIS A 283 -20.75 -52.92 -31.45
N ARG A 284 -20.07 -54.02 -31.36
CA ARG A 284 -18.96 -54.25 -30.43
C ARG A 284 -17.66 -53.74 -31.05
N GLN A 285 -17.01 -52.84 -30.37
CA GLN A 285 -15.65 -52.35 -30.64
C GLN A 285 -14.71 -52.95 -29.59
N ASN A 286 -13.65 -53.61 -30.01
CA ASN A 286 -12.64 -54.13 -29.08
C ASN A 286 -11.53 -53.09 -28.83
N ARG A 287 -10.64 -53.41 -27.88
CA ARG A 287 -9.53 -52.53 -27.50
C ARG A 287 -8.62 -52.13 -28.68
N GLU A 288 -8.52 -52.99 -29.71
CA GLU A 288 -7.66 -52.80 -30.89
C GLU A 288 -8.36 -51.98 -32.01
N ASP A 289 -9.66 -51.75 -31.91
CA ASP A 289 -10.45 -50.97 -32.85
C ASP A 289 -10.45 -49.48 -32.40
#